data_3547d6e10026a6480e6a9fbf62109ca9
#
_entry.id   3547d6e10026a6480e6a9fbf62109ca9
#
_cell.length_a   1.000
_cell.length_b   1.000
_cell.length_c   1.000
_cell.angle_alpha   90.00
_cell.angle_beta   90.00
_cell.angle_gamma   90.00
#
_symmetry.space_group_name_H-M   'P 1'
#
loop_
_entity.id
_entity.type
_entity.pdbx_description
1 polymer ?
#
loop_
_entity_poly.entity_id
_entity_poly.type
_entity_poly.pdbx_seq_one_letter_code
_entity_poly.pdbx_strand_id
1 'polypeptide(L)'
;NCKGRFIITGVGKSGHIGAKIAATLASTGTPSFFVNPLDAYHGDLGMFKSEDVVLAISNSGYTDELLRFIPLLMDRHIPIIGMSGNPNSLLAQYSTCHLNIHVDHEACPLNLAPTSSTTATLAMGDAIACALMEVRHFKASDFALYHPGGSLGKKLLSKVKDYMVSTNLPIVSLD
;
A
#
# COMPACT_ATOMS: atom_id res chain seq x y z
N ASN A 1 -13.72 4.10 -8.45
CA ASN A 1 -13.65 3.80 -9.91
C ASN A 1 -12.22 3.96 -10.48
N CYS A 2 -11.17 3.66 -9.68
CA CYS A 2 -9.80 3.66 -10.15
C CYS A 2 -9.63 2.59 -11.24
N LYS A 3 -9.20 3.00 -12.43
CA LYS A 3 -8.88 2.10 -13.56
C LYS A 3 -7.38 1.86 -13.68
N GLY A 4 -6.57 2.69 -13.03
CA GLY A 4 -5.12 2.63 -13.01
C GLY A 4 -4.59 1.97 -11.75
N ARG A 5 -3.54 2.54 -11.20
CA ARG A 5 -2.80 2.05 -10.04
C ARG A 5 -3.13 2.90 -8.81
N PHE A 6 -2.92 2.32 -7.65
CA PHE A 6 -3.02 3.02 -6.38
C PHE A 6 -1.60 3.42 -5.95
N ILE A 7 -1.26 4.69 -6.11
CA ILE A 7 0.10 5.19 -5.85
C ILE A 7 0.13 5.83 -4.46
N ILE A 8 1.09 5.46 -3.65
CA ILE A 8 1.24 5.99 -2.30
C ILE A 8 2.43 6.94 -2.25
N THR A 9 2.27 8.06 -1.55
CA THR A 9 3.32 9.07 -1.38
C THR A 9 3.34 9.64 0.04
N GLY A 10 4.51 10.03 0.51
CA GLY A 10 4.73 10.59 1.84
C GLY A 10 6.22 10.76 2.15
N VAL A 11 6.55 11.56 3.15
CA VAL A 11 7.93 11.88 3.54
C VAL A 11 8.29 11.24 4.88
N GLY A 12 9.53 10.84 5.05
CA GLY A 12 10.06 10.33 6.32
C GLY A 12 9.32 9.10 6.83
N LYS A 13 8.84 9.12 8.08
CA LYS A 13 8.10 8.00 8.69
C LYS A 13 6.81 7.69 7.93
N SER A 14 6.08 8.71 7.46
CA SER A 14 4.90 8.54 6.61
C SER A 14 5.25 7.82 5.30
N GLY A 15 6.41 8.10 4.71
CA GLY A 15 6.89 7.40 3.52
C GLY A 15 7.21 5.93 3.79
N HIS A 16 7.85 5.59 4.90
CA HIS A 16 8.12 4.19 5.26
C HIS A 16 6.83 3.39 5.46
N ILE A 17 5.84 3.97 6.15
CA ILE A 17 4.53 3.34 6.29
C ILE A 17 3.83 3.25 4.93
N GLY A 18 3.91 4.31 4.11
CA GLY A 18 3.37 4.33 2.76
C GLY A 18 3.93 3.22 1.86
N ALA A 19 5.24 2.98 1.93
CA ALA A 19 5.88 1.88 1.21
C ALA A 19 5.35 0.51 1.66
N LYS A 20 5.12 0.31 2.97
CA LYS A 20 4.49 -0.92 3.48
C LYS A 20 3.05 -1.07 2.97
N ILE A 21 2.26 -0.01 2.99
CA ILE A 21 0.89 -0.02 2.49
C ILE A 21 0.87 -0.39 0.99
N ALA A 22 1.76 0.21 0.19
CA ALA A 22 1.89 -0.11 -1.22
C ALA A 22 2.19 -1.60 -1.45
N ALA A 23 3.14 -2.16 -0.69
CA ALA A 23 3.49 -3.57 -0.76
C ALA A 23 2.31 -4.48 -0.38
N THR A 24 1.55 -4.13 0.67
CA THR A 24 0.34 -4.87 1.07
C THR A 24 -0.71 -4.86 -0.03
N LEU A 25 -1.02 -3.69 -0.59
CA LEU A 25 -1.98 -3.54 -1.69
C LEU A 25 -1.57 -4.35 -2.92
N ALA A 26 -0.30 -4.27 -3.34
CA ALA A 26 0.21 -5.03 -4.47
C ALA A 26 0.08 -6.54 -4.24
N SER A 27 0.40 -7.02 -3.04
CA SER A 27 0.33 -8.43 -2.68
C SER A 27 -1.11 -8.95 -2.51
N THR A 28 -2.08 -8.05 -2.39
CA THR A 28 -3.51 -8.36 -2.22
C THR A 28 -4.37 -7.97 -3.44
N GLY A 29 -3.74 -7.86 -4.62
CA GLY A 29 -4.46 -7.73 -5.90
C GLY A 29 -4.76 -6.31 -6.34
N THR A 30 -4.29 -5.29 -5.63
CA THR A 30 -4.38 -3.89 -6.06
C THR A 30 -3.03 -3.42 -6.59
N PRO A 31 -2.86 -3.17 -7.91
CA PRO A 31 -1.62 -2.66 -8.47
C PRO A 31 -1.20 -1.36 -7.79
N SER A 32 -0.08 -1.38 -7.08
CA SER A 32 0.32 -0.30 -6.19
C SER A 32 1.84 -0.21 -6.07
N PHE A 33 2.35 0.99 -5.87
CA PHE A 33 3.74 1.27 -5.55
C PHE A 33 3.86 2.60 -4.79
N PHE A 34 5.01 2.80 -4.17
CA PHE A 34 5.35 4.02 -3.44
C PHE A 34 6.22 4.92 -4.30
N VAL A 35 5.94 6.23 -4.27
CA VAL A 35 6.77 7.28 -4.88
C VAL A 35 7.08 8.33 -3.83
N ASN A 36 8.35 8.65 -3.67
CA ASN A 36 8.78 9.76 -2.82
C ASN A 36 8.39 11.09 -3.49
N PRO A 37 7.72 12.03 -2.81
CA PRO A 37 7.30 13.29 -3.42
C PRO A 37 8.47 14.16 -3.90
N LEU A 38 9.66 14.04 -3.30
CA LEU A 38 10.87 14.75 -3.78
C LEU A 38 11.33 14.19 -5.13
N ASP A 39 11.40 12.86 -5.27
CA ASP A 39 11.79 12.24 -6.54
C ASP A 39 10.75 12.53 -7.63
N ALA A 40 9.45 12.51 -7.26
CA ALA A 40 8.37 12.90 -8.15
C ALA A 40 8.54 14.34 -8.66
N TYR A 41 8.91 15.28 -7.79
CA TYR A 41 9.13 16.68 -8.16
C TYR A 41 10.34 16.85 -9.09
N HIS A 42 11.30 15.93 -9.05
CA HIS A 42 12.54 15.96 -9.86
C HIS A 42 12.50 15.04 -11.10
N GLY A 43 11.34 14.51 -11.48
CA GLY A 43 11.19 13.76 -12.74
C GLY A 43 10.22 12.60 -12.69
N ASP A 44 10.06 11.92 -11.55
CA ASP A 44 9.20 10.74 -11.42
C ASP A 44 7.70 11.08 -11.51
N LEU A 45 7.35 12.38 -11.65
CA LEU A 45 5.98 12.80 -11.98
C LEU A 45 5.49 12.15 -13.30
N GLY A 46 6.39 11.75 -14.19
CA GLY A 46 6.08 10.99 -15.40
C GLY A 46 5.50 9.59 -15.14
N MET A 47 5.67 9.05 -13.92
CA MET A 47 5.09 7.76 -13.53
C MET A 47 3.58 7.82 -13.31
N PHE A 48 3.01 9.02 -13.08
CA PHE A 48 1.59 9.19 -12.75
C PHE A 48 0.76 9.35 -14.04
N LYS A 49 -0.39 8.67 -14.08
CA LYS A 49 -1.38 8.74 -15.16
C LYS A 49 -2.73 9.20 -14.63
N SER A 50 -3.56 9.74 -15.50
CA SER A 50 -4.91 10.24 -15.15
C SER A 50 -5.84 9.16 -14.58
N GLU A 51 -5.58 7.89 -14.90
CA GLU A 51 -6.37 6.75 -14.42
C GLU A 51 -5.97 6.29 -13.01
N ASP A 52 -4.83 6.78 -12.50
CA ASP A 52 -4.32 6.43 -11.18
C ASP A 52 -5.10 7.15 -10.06
N VAL A 53 -4.96 6.65 -8.84
CA VAL A 53 -5.41 7.32 -7.61
C VAL A 53 -4.21 7.43 -6.68
N VAL A 54 -4.02 8.58 -6.05
CA VAL A 54 -2.91 8.82 -5.14
C VAL A 54 -3.38 8.85 -3.69
N LEU A 55 -2.73 8.07 -2.81
CA LEU A 55 -2.81 8.19 -1.37
C LEU A 55 -1.64 9.02 -0.86
N ALA A 56 -1.92 10.22 -0.42
CA ALA A 56 -0.94 11.15 0.14
C ALA A 56 -0.99 11.13 1.67
N ILE A 57 0.14 10.83 2.31
CA ILE A 57 0.23 10.61 3.75
C ILE A 57 1.09 11.69 4.41
N SER A 58 0.51 12.40 5.38
CA SER A 58 1.20 13.36 6.23
C SER A 58 0.45 13.51 7.55
N ASN A 59 1.07 13.16 8.69
CA ASN A 59 0.38 13.26 9.99
C ASN A 59 -0.12 14.67 10.29
N SER A 60 0.71 15.70 10.09
CA SER A 60 0.30 17.11 10.25
C SER A 60 -0.64 17.59 9.14
N GLY A 61 -0.50 17.03 7.94
CA GLY A 61 -1.15 17.52 6.72
C GLY A 61 -0.55 18.82 6.17
N TYR A 62 0.65 19.21 6.66
CA TYR A 62 1.37 20.43 6.30
C TYR A 62 2.83 20.17 5.88
N THR A 63 3.18 18.95 5.46
CA THR A 63 4.53 18.63 4.98
C THR A 63 4.81 19.36 3.67
N ASP A 64 5.77 20.29 3.69
CA ASP A 64 6.07 21.19 2.57
C ASP A 64 6.34 20.46 1.25
N GLU A 65 7.17 19.42 1.29
CA GLU A 65 7.54 18.65 0.10
C GLU A 65 6.33 17.99 -0.55
N LEU A 66 5.42 17.50 0.29
CA LEU A 66 4.18 16.90 -0.19
C LEU A 66 3.23 17.96 -0.77
N LEU A 67 3.08 19.10 -0.08
CA LEU A 67 2.20 20.17 -0.50
C LEU A 67 2.67 20.87 -1.79
N ARG A 68 3.96 20.88 -2.07
CA ARG A 68 4.49 21.37 -3.37
C ARG A 68 4.17 20.41 -4.51
N PHE A 69 4.09 19.12 -4.21
CA PHE A 69 3.82 18.08 -5.20
C PHE A 69 2.32 17.94 -5.52
N ILE A 70 1.44 18.07 -4.54
CA ILE A 70 -0.02 17.87 -4.66
C ILE A 70 -0.66 18.69 -5.80
N PRO A 71 -0.39 20.01 -5.98
CA PRO A 71 -0.96 20.80 -7.07
C PRO A 71 -0.66 20.22 -8.46
N LEU A 72 0.52 19.64 -8.66
CA LEU A 72 0.89 19.03 -9.94
C LEU A 72 0.04 17.79 -10.28
N LEU A 73 -0.45 17.08 -9.27
CA LEU A 73 -1.41 15.98 -9.44
C LEU A 73 -2.81 16.52 -9.75
N MET A 74 -3.22 17.60 -9.07
CA MET A 74 -4.52 18.26 -9.29
C MET A 74 -4.63 18.80 -10.73
N ASP A 75 -3.59 19.43 -11.24
CA ASP A 75 -3.53 19.93 -12.62
C ASP A 75 -3.69 18.81 -13.66
N ARG A 76 -3.31 17.60 -13.29
CA ARG A 76 -3.47 16.38 -14.11
C ARG A 76 -4.79 15.64 -13.87
N HIS A 77 -5.67 16.21 -13.06
CA HIS A 77 -6.95 15.60 -12.67
C HIS A 77 -6.82 14.21 -12.02
N ILE A 78 -5.72 13.98 -11.32
CA ILE A 78 -5.48 12.71 -10.60
C ILE A 78 -6.17 12.79 -9.24
N PRO A 79 -7.12 11.89 -8.92
CA PRO A 79 -7.81 11.90 -7.62
C PRO A 79 -6.82 11.64 -6.48
N ILE A 80 -6.96 12.43 -5.41
CA ILE A 80 -6.10 12.36 -4.23
C ILE A 80 -6.93 11.95 -3.01
N ILE A 81 -6.48 10.93 -2.33
CA ILE A 81 -6.94 10.56 -1.00
C ILE A 81 -5.90 11.09 -0.01
N GLY A 82 -6.27 12.07 0.80
CA GLY A 82 -5.40 12.60 1.86
C GLY A 82 -5.57 11.77 3.14
N MET A 83 -4.47 11.37 3.74
CA MET A 83 -4.46 10.71 5.04
C MET A 83 -3.65 11.54 6.03
N SER A 84 -4.33 12.14 7.01
CA SER A 84 -3.66 12.96 8.03
C SER A 84 -4.41 12.94 9.37
N GLY A 85 -3.73 13.36 10.44
CA GLY A 85 -4.32 13.55 11.77
C GLY A 85 -5.07 14.88 11.94
N ASN A 86 -5.11 15.72 10.89
CA ASN A 86 -5.76 17.02 10.96
C ASN A 86 -6.74 17.21 9.78
N PRO A 87 -8.06 17.11 10.02
CA PRO A 87 -9.07 17.25 8.96
C PRO A 87 -9.17 18.67 8.39
N ASN A 88 -8.59 19.67 9.05
CA ASN A 88 -8.56 21.05 8.59
C ASN A 88 -7.23 21.42 7.90
N SER A 89 -6.36 20.46 7.66
CA SER A 89 -5.05 20.67 7.03
C SER A 89 -5.17 20.99 5.54
N LEU A 90 -4.11 21.59 4.97
CA LEU A 90 -4.04 21.83 3.53
C LEU A 90 -4.12 20.54 2.72
N LEU A 91 -3.51 19.44 3.21
CA LEU A 91 -3.64 18.14 2.56
C LEU A 91 -5.11 17.70 2.50
N ALA A 92 -5.86 17.86 3.59
CA ALA A 92 -7.29 17.53 3.61
C ALA A 92 -8.09 18.38 2.62
N GLN A 93 -7.80 19.66 2.52
CA GLN A 93 -8.47 20.61 1.61
C GLN A 93 -8.19 20.31 0.13
N TYR A 94 -6.97 19.89 -0.20
CA TYR A 94 -6.58 19.51 -1.57
C TYR A 94 -7.02 18.11 -1.99
N SER A 95 -7.53 17.32 -1.05
CA SER A 95 -7.89 15.93 -1.30
C SER A 95 -9.32 15.79 -1.79
N THR A 96 -9.55 14.88 -2.71
CA THR A 96 -10.89 14.45 -3.14
C THR A 96 -11.63 13.74 -1.99
N CYS A 97 -10.88 13.04 -1.14
CA CYS A 97 -11.37 12.36 0.05
C CYS A 97 -10.30 12.44 1.13
N HIS A 98 -10.69 12.66 2.39
CA HIS A 98 -9.77 12.70 3.52
C HIS A 98 -10.06 11.55 4.49
N LEU A 99 -9.01 10.86 4.89
CA LEU A 99 -9.01 9.82 5.91
C LEU A 99 -8.33 10.36 7.17
N ASN A 100 -9.11 10.52 8.22
CA ASN A 100 -8.62 11.02 9.50
C ASN A 100 -7.97 9.90 10.30
N ILE A 101 -6.68 10.08 10.62
CA ILE A 101 -5.86 9.18 11.46
C ILE A 101 -5.41 9.88 12.75
N HIS A 102 -6.20 10.80 13.25
CA HIS A 102 -5.88 11.54 14.47
C HIS A 102 -5.61 10.61 15.63
N VAL A 103 -4.58 10.95 16.42
CA VAL A 103 -4.26 10.34 17.72
C VAL A 103 -4.07 11.47 18.74
N ASP A 104 -4.52 11.28 19.96
CA ASP A 104 -4.42 12.31 20.99
C ASP A 104 -2.96 12.59 21.38
N HIS A 105 -2.13 11.57 21.41
CA HIS A 105 -0.70 11.67 21.74
C HIS A 105 0.11 10.53 21.16
N GLU A 106 1.40 10.77 21.02
CA GLU A 106 2.35 9.72 20.66
C GLU A 106 2.70 8.87 21.90
N ALA A 107 2.92 7.57 21.69
CA ALA A 107 3.33 6.65 22.78
C ALA A 107 4.77 6.90 23.28
N CYS A 108 5.54 7.69 22.55
CA CYS A 108 6.86 8.12 22.94
C CYS A 108 6.80 8.93 24.24
N PRO A 109 7.68 8.69 25.24
CA PRO A 109 7.68 9.41 26.52
C PRO A 109 7.77 10.94 26.39
N LEU A 110 8.33 11.43 25.29
CA LEU A 110 8.44 12.87 25.00
C LEU A 110 7.28 13.39 24.12
N ASN A 111 6.35 12.53 23.73
CA ASN A 111 5.28 12.87 22.79
C ASN A 111 5.78 13.47 21.46
N LEU A 112 6.97 13.07 21.00
CA LEU A 112 7.63 13.64 19.81
C LEU A 112 7.82 12.62 18.69
N ALA A 113 8.29 11.41 19.01
CA ALA A 113 8.59 10.40 18.00
C ALA A 113 7.27 9.79 17.46
N PRO A 114 7.08 9.76 16.12
CA PRO A 114 5.91 9.13 15.51
C PRO A 114 5.82 7.65 15.88
N THR A 115 4.81 7.29 16.64
CA THR A 115 4.53 5.95 17.18
C THR A 115 3.04 5.62 17.06
N SER A 116 2.18 6.23 17.89
CA SER A 116 0.72 6.06 17.78
C SER A 116 0.21 6.50 16.41
N SER A 117 0.68 7.64 15.91
CA SER A 117 0.31 8.17 14.58
C SER A 117 0.71 7.24 13.45
N THR A 118 1.93 6.68 13.48
CA THR A 118 2.38 5.72 12.45
C THR A 118 1.62 4.40 12.54
N THR A 119 1.25 3.95 13.73
CA THR A 119 0.43 2.76 13.94
C THR A 119 -0.99 2.97 13.39
N ALA A 120 -1.61 4.12 13.67
CA ALA A 120 -2.92 4.48 13.12
C ALA A 120 -2.88 4.56 11.59
N THR A 121 -1.83 5.16 11.01
CA THR A 121 -1.60 5.21 9.55
C THR A 121 -1.52 3.81 8.96
N LEU A 122 -0.76 2.92 9.59
CA LEU A 122 -0.59 1.55 9.14
C LEU A 122 -1.92 0.78 9.21
N ALA A 123 -2.64 0.88 10.32
CA ALA A 123 -3.94 0.21 10.50
C ALA A 123 -4.98 0.70 9.47
N MET A 124 -5.04 2.00 9.19
CA MET A 124 -5.90 2.57 8.15
C MET A 124 -5.52 2.04 6.76
N GLY A 125 -4.22 1.94 6.46
CA GLY A 125 -3.74 1.38 5.20
C GLY A 125 -4.11 -0.09 5.02
N ASP A 126 -4.00 -0.89 6.07
CA ASP A 126 -4.39 -2.30 6.05
C ASP A 126 -5.92 -2.45 5.94
N ALA A 127 -6.70 -1.56 6.56
CA ALA A 127 -8.15 -1.52 6.40
C ALA A 127 -8.56 -1.22 4.95
N ILE A 128 -7.86 -0.29 4.27
CA ILE A 128 -8.06 -0.02 2.83
C ILE A 128 -7.75 -1.27 2.01
N ALA A 129 -6.65 -1.95 2.29
CA ALA A 129 -6.27 -3.17 1.56
C ALA A 129 -7.34 -4.26 1.73
N CYS A 130 -7.81 -4.52 2.95
CA CYS A 130 -8.87 -5.48 3.23
C CYS A 130 -10.19 -5.11 2.53
N ALA A 131 -10.60 -3.85 2.58
CA ALA A 131 -11.81 -3.37 1.89
C ALA A 131 -11.71 -3.56 0.37
N LEU A 132 -10.54 -3.30 -0.21
CA LEU A 132 -10.32 -3.52 -1.65
C LEU A 132 -10.28 -5.01 -2.03
N MET A 133 -9.75 -5.89 -1.17
CA MET A 133 -9.85 -7.34 -1.35
C MET A 133 -11.31 -7.80 -1.42
N GLU A 134 -12.15 -7.31 -0.50
CA GLU A 134 -13.56 -7.63 -0.46
C GLU A 134 -14.28 -7.19 -1.75
N VAL A 135 -14.13 -5.91 -2.12
CA VAL A 135 -14.75 -5.32 -3.33
C VAL A 135 -14.27 -6.00 -4.61
N ARG A 136 -13.05 -6.47 -4.65
CA ARG A 136 -12.45 -7.16 -5.81
C ARG A 136 -12.69 -8.68 -5.81
N HIS A 137 -13.34 -9.21 -4.79
CA HIS A 137 -13.54 -10.65 -4.59
C HIS A 137 -12.23 -11.44 -4.64
N PHE A 138 -11.16 -10.87 -4.04
CA PHE A 138 -9.83 -11.47 -4.02
C PHE A 138 -9.82 -12.74 -3.18
N LYS A 139 -9.31 -13.84 -3.75
CA LYS A 139 -9.37 -15.19 -3.16
C LYS A 139 -8.00 -15.67 -2.70
N ALA A 140 -7.98 -16.72 -1.88
CA ALA A 140 -6.76 -17.39 -1.46
C ALA A 140 -5.94 -17.95 -2.65
N SER A 141 -6.60 -18.37 -3.73
CA SER A 141 -5.94 -18.75 -4.99
C SER A 141 -5.17 -17.60 -5.62
N ASP A 142 -5.74 -16.38 -5.58
CA ASP A 142 -5.10 -15.19 -6.15
C ASP A 142 -3.90 -14.79 -5.30
N PHE A 143 -4.04 -14.87 -3.96
CA PHE A 143 -2.93 -14.62 -3.03
C PHE A 143 -1.75 -15.58 -3.30
N ALA A 144 -2.02 -16.85 -3.58
CA ALA A 144 -1.00 -17.83 -3.90
C ALA A 144 -0.21 -17.49 -5.17
N LEU A 145 -0.88 -16.93 -6.20
CA LEU A 145 -0.23 -16.50 -7.44
C LEU A 145 0.76 -15.35 -7.21
N TYR A 146 0.46 -14.44 -6.29
CA TYR A 146 1.37 -13.32 -5.93
C TYR A 146 2.50 -13.73 -4.97
N HIS A 147 2.40 -14.92 -4.32
CA HIS A 147 3.37 -15.41 -3.33
C HIS A 147 3.91 -16.82 -3.67
N PRO A 148 4.42 -17.06 -4.89
CA PRO A 148 4.77 -18.43 -5.34
C PRO A 148 5.89 -19.05 -4.50
N GLY A 149 6.80 -18.26 -3.94
CA GLY A 149 7.91 -18.71 -3.11
C GLY A 149 7.57 -18.94 -1.63
N GLY A 150 6.44 -18.41 -1.15
CA GLY A 150 6.02 -18.49 0.24
C GLY A 150 5.45 -19.86 0.62
N SER A 151 5.49 -20.19 1.92
CA SER A 151 4.92 -21.46 2.44
C SER A 151 3.45 -21.64 2.09
N LEU A 152 2.67 -20.54 2.15
CA LEU A 152 1.25 -20.57 1.80
C LEU A 152 1.05 -20.73 0.27
N GLY A 153 1.84 -20.06 -0.55
CA GLY A 153 1.82 -20.21 -2.00
C GLY A 153 2.13 -21.65 -2.41
N LYS A 154 3.19 -22.23 -1.87
CA LYS A 154 3.53 -23.63 -2.06
C LYS A 154 2.38 -24.56 -1.67
N LYS A 155 1.80 -24.39 -0.47
CA LYS A 155 0.69 -25.21 0.01
C LYS A 155 -0.54 -25.16 -0.91
N LEU A 156 -0.87 -23.99 -1.47
CA LEU A 156 -2.06 -23.79 -2.31
C LEU A 156 -1.85 -24.17 -3.78
N LEU A 157 -0.63 -24.05 -4.30
CA LEU A 157 -0.32 -24.30 -5.71
C LEU A 157 0.29 -25.66 -5.97
N SER A 158 0.85 -26.32 -4.95
CA SER A 158 1.53 -27.60 -5.12
C SER A 158 0.57 -28.75 -5.41
N LYS A 159 1.00 -29.63 -6.29
CA LYS A 159 0.33 -30.90 -6.63
C LYS A 159 1.19 -32.06 -6.13
N VAL A 160 0.57 -33.22 -5.89
CA VAL A 160 1.29 -34.42 -5.49
C VAL A 160 2.46 -34.73 -6.41
N LYS A 161 2.30 -34.55 -7.71
CA LYS A 161 3.34 -34.77 -8.72
C LYS A 161 4.60 -33.89 -8.53
N ASP A 162 4.49 -32.75 -7.83
CA ASP A 162 5.62 -31.82 -7.65
C ASP A 162 6.55 -32.29 -6.51
N TYR A 163 6.09 -33.26 -5.70
CA TYR A 163 6.83 -33.82 -4.56
C TYR A 163 6.98 -35.33 -4.60
N MET A 164 6.25 -36.04 -5.47
CA MET A 164 6.36 -37.48 -5.57
C MET A 164 7.71 -37.87 -6.20
N VAL A 165 8.30 -38.95 -5.69
CA VAL A 165 9.41 -39.59 -6.34
C VAL A 165 8.91 -40.29 -7.61
N SER A 166 9.40 -39.90 -8.77
CA SER A 166 8.99 -40.41 -10.08
C SER A 166 10.04 -41.30 -10.72
N THR A 167 11.25 -41.30 -10.18
CA THR A 167 12.37 -42.11 -10.65
C THR A 167 12.90 -42.96 -9.51
N ASN A 168 13.45 -44.13 -9.84
CA ASN A 168 14.02 -45.05 -8.86
C ASN A 168 13.01 -45.45 -7.74
N LEU A 169 11.81 -45.81 -8.16
CA LEU A 169 10.74 -46.20 -7.24
C LEU A 169 11.14 -47.49 -6.49
N PRO A 170 10.79 -47.60 -5.19
CA PRO A 170 11.03 -48.82 -4.41
C PRO A 170 10.04 -49.92 -4.84
N ILE A 171 10.30 -50.50 -6.01
CA ILE A 171 9.50 -51.62 -6.52
C ILE A 171 10.12 -52.90 -5.98
N VAL A 172 9.32 -53.73 -5.32
CA VAL A 172 9.69 -55.05 -4.83
C VAL A 172 8.90 -56.08 -5.61
N SER A 173 9.53 -57.26 -5.86
CA SER A 173 8.83 -58.41 -6.40
C SER A 173 7.89 -59.02 -5.34
N LEU A 174 6.80 -59.61 -5.76
CA LEU A 174 5.84 -60.33 -4.91
C LEU A 174 6.17 -61.79 -4.73
N ASP A 175 7.45 -62.16 -4.90
CA ASP A 175 7.90 -63.55 -4.77
C ASP A 175 7.87 -63.99 -3.32
#